data_86365c932d92f374927da245dcc84cc1
#
_entry.id   86365c932d92f374927da245dcc84cc1
#
_cell.length_a   1.000
_cell.length_b   1.000
_cell.length_c   1.000
_cell.angle_alpha   90.00
_cell.angle_beta   90.00
_cell.angle_gamma   90.00
#
_symmetry.space_group_name_H-M   'P 1'
#
loop_
_entity.id
_entity.type
_entity.pdbx_description
1 polymer ?
#
loop_
_entity_poly.entity_id
_entity_poly.type
_entity_poly.pdbx_seq_one_letter_code
_entity_poly.pdbx_strand_id
1 'polypeptide(L)'
;MALGIKEVLSLETSAIEERFHLENNEGAALLFSGRICDDLPGGAFLYTNQQTLSLGIVCPLSSLTQSRVPASELLTRFKAHPAVRPLIKNTESLEYGAHLVPEGGLHSMPVQYAGNGWLLVGDALRSCVNTGISVRGMDMALTGAQAAAQTLISACQHREPQNLFPLYHHNVERSLLWDVLQRYQHVPALLQRPGWYRTWPALMQDISRDLWDQGDKPVPPLRQLFWHHLRRHGLWHLAGDVIRSLRYL
;
A
#
# COMPACT_ATOMS: atom_id res chain seq x y z
N MET A 1 -10.41 -3.39 6.08
CA MET A 1 -9.80 -2.33 6.91
C MET A 1 -8.37 -2.73 7.21
N ALA A 2 -7.43 -1.80 7.07
CA ALA A 2 -6.05 -1.93 7.52
C ALA A 2 -5.75 -0.92 8.64
N LEU A 3 -4.83 -1.25 9.51
CA LEU A 3 -4.25 -0.33 10.49
C LEU A 3 -2.99 0.27 9.89
N GLY A 4 -2.97 1.59 9.73
CA GLY A 4 -1.77 2.36 9.42
C GLY A 4 -1.17 2.90 10.71
N ILE A 5 0.11 2.64 10.94
CA ILE A 5 0.88 3.26 12.02
C ILE A 5 1.96 4.12 11.36
N LYS A 6 2.02 5.37 11.77
CA LYS A 6 2.95 6.36 11.22
C LYS A 6 3.72 7.04 12.34
N GLU A 7 4.98 7.30 12.08
CA GLU A 7 5.86 8.12 12.91
C GLU A 7 6.47 9.22 12.03
N VAL A 8 6.55 10.43 12.58
CA VAL A 8 7.25 11.55 11.94
C VAL A 8 8.55 11.77 12.70
N LEU A 9 9.64 11.75 11.98
CA LEU A 9 11.00 11.85 12.53
C LEU A 9 11.63 13.16 12.04
N SER A 10 12.24 13.92 12.94
CA SER A 10 13.02 15.11 12.59
C SER A 10 14.35 14.73 11.92
N LEU A 11 14.71 15.43 10.87
CA LEU A 11 16.01 15.32 10.22
C LEU A 11 16.33 16.60 9.44
N GLU A 12 17.56 17.08 9.54
CA GLU A 12 18.02 18.24 8.80
C GLU A 12 17.91 18.04 7.27
N THR A 13 17.54 19.10 6.55
CA THR A 13 17.34 19.06 5.08
C THR A 13 18.56 18.50 4.36
N SER A 14 19.78 18.97 4.72
CA SER A 14 21.03 18.48 4.12
C SER A 14 21.26 16.99 4.32
N ALA A 15 20.88 16.46 5.50
CA ALA A 15 21.00 15.03 5.78
C ALA A 15 19.93 14.21 5.02
N ILE A 16 18.76 14.78 4.74
CA ILE A 16 17.73 14.16 3.88
C ILE A 16 18.26 14.09 2.44
N GLU A 17 18.73 15.22 1.90
CA GLU A 17 19.28 15.28 0.54
C GLU A 17 20.44 14.29 0.34
N GLU A 18 21.39 14.24 1.29
CA GLU A 18 22.53 13.30 1.25
C GLU A 18 22.08 11.84 1.30
N ARG A 19 21.21 11.46 2.24
CA ARG A 19 20.83 10.06 2.46
C ARG A 19 19.92 9.49 1.37
N PHE A 20 19.12 10.36 0.75
CA PHE A 20 18.19 9.95 -0.29
C PHE A 20 18.65 10.33 -1.70
N HIS A 21 19.88 10.91 -1.83
CA HIS A 21 20.45 11.37 -3.10
C HIS A 21 19.51 12.33 -3.84
N LEU A 22 19.00 13.32 -3.12
CA LEU A 22 18.06 14.32 -3.65
C LEU A 22 18.78 15.62 -3.96
N GLU A 23 18.33 16.30 -5.00
CA GLU A 23 18.67 17.69 -5.26
C GLU A 23 17.70 18.64 -4.54
N ASN A 24 18.00 19.94 -4.56
CA ASN A 24 17.16 20.94 -3.90
C ASN A 24 15.70 20.89 -4.40
N ASN A 25 14.75 20.86 -3.49
CA ASN A 25 13.31 20.74 -3.71
C ASN A 25 12.83 19.38 -4.30
N GLU A 26 13.65 18.36 -4.29
CA GLU A 26 13.22 16.99 -4.60
C GLU A 26 12.72 16.26 -3.37
N GLY A 27 11.96 15.20 -3.59
CA GLY A 27 11.45 14.31 -2.54
C GLY A 27 11.51 12.85 -2.98
N ALA A 28 11.61 11.96 -1.99
CA ALA A 28 11.58 10.52 -2.21
C ALA A 28 10.42 9.86 -1.48
N ALA A 29 9.82 8.87 -2.14
CA ALA A 29 8.82 7.99 -1.57
C ALA A 29 9.30 6.53 -1.73
N LEU A 30 9.66 5.89 -0.64
CA LEU A 30 10.06 4.50 -0.61
C LEU A 30 8.91 3.63 -0.11
N LEU A 31 8.59 2.60 -0.85
CA LEU A 31 7.60 1.58 -0.48
C LEU A 31 8.32 0.25 -0.25
N PHE A 32 7.92 -0.44 0.81
CA PHE A 32 8.52 -1.71 1.19
C PHE A 32 7.45 -2.79 1.19
N SER A 33 7.74 -3.88 0.50
CA SER A 33 6.90 -5.07 0.43
C SER A 33 7.69 -6.31 0.83
N GLY A 34 7.01 -7.35 1.27
CA GLY A 34 7.61 -8.61 1.70
C GLY A 34 7.35 -8.90 3.17
N ARG A 35 8.36 -9.37 3.90
CA ARG A 35 8.24 -9.82 5.30
C ARG A 35 8.26 -8.66 6.32
N ILE A 36 7.53 -7.60 6.04
CA ILE A 36 7.48 -6.40 6.90
C ILE A 36 6.65 -6.66 8.16
N CYS A 37 5.52 -7.34 7.99
CA CYS A 37 4.56 -7.60 9.05
C CYS A 37 4.62 -9.07 9.52
N ASP A 38 5.81 -9.60 9.77
CA ASP A 38 6.04 -10.95 10.31
C ASP A 38 5.38 -12.06 9.47
N ASP A 39 5.65 -12.07 8.15
CA ASP A 39 5.06 -12.99 7.16
C ASP A 39 3.55 -12.83 6.94
N LEU A 40 2.94 -11.80 7.52
CA LEU A 40 1.55 -11.45 7.29
C LEU A 40 1.41 -10.42 6.16
N PRO A 41 0.23 -10.36 5.53
CA PRO A 41 -0.09 -9.28 4.61
C PRO A 41 0.17 -7.91 5.22
N GLY A 42 0.79 -7.03 4.46
CA GLY A 42 1.12 -5.69 4.89
C GLY A 42 2.30 -5.12 4.11
N GLY A 43 2.63 -3.88 4.39
CA GLY A 43 3.75 -3.19 3.78
C GLY A 43 4.22 -2.04 4.65
N ALA A 44 5.25 -1.34 4.20
CA ALA A 44 5.75 -0.16 4.87
C ALA A 44 6.06 0.95 3.87
N PHE A 45 6.20 2.15 4.39
CA PHE A 45 6.56 3.32 3.62
C PHE A 45 7.55 4.20 4.39
N LEU A 46 8.31 4.98 3.63
CA LEU A 46 9.16 6.04 4.14
C LEU A 46 9.14 7.18 3.11
N TYR A 47 8.68 8.34 3.53
CA TYR A 47 8.60 9.54 2.71
C TYR A 47 9.49 10.63 3.28
N THR A 48 10.16 11.36 2.40
CA THR A 48 10.89 12.57 2.78
C THR A 48 9.96 13.77 2.76
N ASN A 49 10.15 14.67 3.71
CA ASN A 49 9.62 16.03 3.73
C ASN A 49 10.80 17.01 3.78
N GLN A 50 10.57 18.31 3.92
CA GLN A 50 11.67 19.28 3.94
C GLN A 50 12.63 19.10 5.12
N GLN A 51 12.12 18.87 6.32
CA GLN A 51 12.88 18.73 7.56
C GLN A 51 12.44 17.53 8.41
N THR A 52 11.71 16.61 7.82
CA THR A 52 11.22 15.42 8.51
C THR A 52 11.17 14.22 7.56
N LEU A 53 11.11 13.03 8.16
CA LEU A 53 10.78 11.79 7.49
C LEU A 53 9.45 11.29 8.03
N SER A 54 8.56 10.85 7.17
CA SER A 54 7.34 10.12 7.56
C SER A 54 7.55 8.65 7.26
N LEU A 55 7.61 7.81 8.27
CA LEU A 55 7.69 6.37 8.05
C LEU A 55 6.56 5.64 8.76
N GLY A 56 6.17 4.49 8.22
CA GLY A 56 5.11 3.70 8.85
C GLY A 56 4.93 2.34 8.22
N ILE A 57 4.03 1.59 8.83
CA ILE A 57 3.58 0.30 8.36
C ILE A 57 2.07 0.34 8.13
N VAL A 58 1.60 -0.47 7.20
CA VAL A 58 0.17 -0.70 6.94
C VAL A 58 -0.08 -2.20 6.97
N CYS A 59 -0.98 -2.63 7.83
CA CYS A 59 -1.27 -4.04 8.01
C CYS A 59 -2.79 -4.28 8.11
N PRO A 60 -3.37 -5.22 7.33
CA PRO A 60 -4.78 -5.57 7.46
C PRO A 60 -5.13 -6.01 8.89
N LEU A 61 -6.28 -5.55 9.40
CA LEU A 61 -6.75 -5.93 10.75
C LEU A 61 -6.87 -7.45 10.91
N SER A 62 -7.33 -8.16 9.87
CA SER A 62 -7.41 -9.62 9.87
C SER A 62 -6.04 -10.29 10.03
N SER A 63 -4.97 -9.66 9.59
CA SER A 63 -3.61 -10.14 9.78
C SER A 63 -3.13 -9.88 11.22
N LEU A 64 -3.41 -8.69 11.75
CA LEU A 64 -3.02 -8.32 13.11
C LEU A 64 -3.70 -9.19 14.18
N THR A 65 -4.96 -9.58 13.98
CA THR A 65 -5.66 -10.50 14.90
C THR A 65 -5.06 -11.91 14.93
N GLN A 66 -4.33 -12.30 13.90
CA GLN A 66 -3.60 -13.57 13.80
C GLN A 66 -2.14 -13.43 14.24
N SER A 67 -1.64 -12.22 14.34
CA SER A 67 -0.27 -11.94 14.77
C SER A 67 -0.12 -12.14 16.26
N ARG A 68 1.02 -12.71 16.68
CA ARG A 68 1.45 -12.75 18.08
C ARG A 68 2.27 -11.49 18.46
N VAL A 69 2.57 -10.64 17.47
CA VAL A 69 3.42 -9.46 17.63
C VAL A 69 2.52 -8.23 17.62
N PRO A 70 2.61 -7.35 18.62
CA PRO A 70 1.89 -6.07 18.62
C PRO A 70 2.28 -5.21 17.41
N ALA A 71 1.35 -4.42 16.90
CA ALA A 71 1.60 -3.58 15.72
C ALA A 71 2.73 -2.54 15.96
N SER A 72 2.86 -2.03 17.18
CA SER A 72 3.98 -1.14 17.58
C SER A 72 5.33 -1.84 17.48
N GLU A 73 5.40 -3.10 17.84
CA GLU A 73 6.63 -3.90 17.71
C GLU A 73 6.99 -4.16 16.25
N LEU A 74 6.01 -4.35 15.36
CA LEU A 74 6.26 -4.46 13.91
C LEU A 74 6.92 -3.20 13.37
N LEU A 75 6.47 -2.01 13.79
CA LEU A 75 7.09 -0.74 13.42
C LEU A 75 8.53 -0.65 13.96
N THR A 76 8.77 -1.07 15.19
CA THR A 76 10.10 -1.10 15.80
C THR A 76 11.06 -2.00 15.02
N ARG A 77 10.60 -3.20 14.62
CA ARG A 77 11.38 -4.12 13.77
C ARG A 77 11.65 -3.53 12.40
N PHE A 78 10.70 -2.86 11.79
CA PHE A 78 10.90 -2.17 10.52
C PHE A 78 11.97 -1.08 10.63
N LYS A 79 11.93 -0.26 11.67
CA LYS A 79 12.96 0.76 11.95
C LYS A 79 14.36 0.15 12.16
N ALA A 80 14.44 -1.04 12.76
CA ALA A 80 15.68 -1.74 13.00
C ALA A 80 16.24 -2.45 11.75
N HIS A 81 15.46 -2.56 10.66
CA HIS A 81 15.87 -3.24 9.45
C HIS A 81 17.15 -2.62 8.85
N PRO A 82 18.16 -3.43 8.41
CA PRO A 82 19.44 -2.92 7.91
C PRO A 82 19.32 -1.89 6.77
N ALA A 83 18.33 -2.00 5.90
CA ALA A 83 18.08 -1.05 4.82
C ALA A 83 17.39 0.25 5.29
N VAL A 84 16.72 0.25 6.43
CA VAL A 84 15.97 1.41 6.95
C VAL A 84 16.77 2.17 8.00
N ARG A 85 17.41 1.44 8.90
CA ARG A 85 18.17 2.01 10.03
C ARG A 85 19.17 3.12 9.63
N PRO A 86 19.96 2.99 8.54
CA PRO A 86 20.87 4.07 8.13
C PRO A 86 20.13 5.34 7.71
N LEU A 87 18.96 5.22 7.07
CA LEU A 87 18.17 6.34 6.58
C LEU A 87 17.58 7.17 7.71
N ILE A 88 17.26 6.54 8.84
CA ILE A 88 16.66 7.19 10.02
C ILE A 88 17.63 7.39 11.18
N LYS A 89 18.95 7.24 10.95
CA LYS A 89 19.95 7.43 11.99
C LYS A 89 19.96 8.89 12.50
N ASN A 90 20.09 9.07 13.81
CA ASN A 90 20.15 10.40 14.46
C ASN A 90 18.89 11.25 14.22
N THR A 91 17.73 10.64 14.15
CA THR A 91 16.42 11.31 14.10
C THR A 91 15.77 11.27 15.48
N GLU A 92 14.91 12.24 15.75
CA GLU A 92 14.03 12.25 16.92
C GLU A 92 12.59 12.09 16.49
N SER A 93 11.80 11.34 17.25
CA SER A 93 10.38 11.16 17.00
C SER A 93 9.62 12.41 17.41
N LEU A 94 8.94 13.05 16.46
CA LEU A 94 8.12 14.24 16.69
C LEU A 94 6.65 13.88 16.91
N GLU A 95 6.15 12.92 16.13
CA GLU A 95 4.76 12.50 16.15
C GLU A 95 4.65 10.99 15.98
N TYR A 96 3.68 10.41 16.66
CA TYR A 96 3.28 9.02 16.49
C TYR A 96 1.76 8.95 16.40
N GLY A 97 1.24 8.26 15.40
CA GLY A 97 -0.20 8.09 15.22
C GLY A 97 -0.55 6.78 14.55
N ALA A 98 -1.77 6.37 14.78
CA ALA A 98 -2.35 5.20 14.12
C ALA A 98 -3.80 5.46 13.78
N HIS A 99 -4.24 5.02 12.58
CA HIS A 99 -5.63 5.07 12.18
C HIS A 99 -6.01 3.93 11.25
N LEU A 100 -7.30 3.74 11.08
CA LEU A 100 -7.85 2.70 10.21
C LEU A 100 -8.07 3.25 8.80
N VAL A 101 -7.57 2.51 7.81
CA VAL A 101 -7.70 2.83 6.39
C VAL A 101 -8.57 1.80 5.69
N PRO A 102 -9.58 2.20 4.91
CA PRO A 102 -10.42 1.27 4.15
C PRO A 102 -9.77 0.88 2.82
N GLU A 103 -8.98 -0.18 2.80
CA GLU A 103 -8.29 -0.67 1.59
C GLU A 103 -9.05 -1.77 0.83
N GLY A 104 -10.34 -1.91 1.05
CA GLY A 104 -11.12 -3.01 0.44
C GLY A 104 -11.52 -2.80 -1.03
N GLY A 105 -11.20 -1.65 -1.62
CA GLY A 105 -11.55 -1.31 -3.00
C GLY A 105 -13.06 -1.30 -3.25
N LEU A 106 -13.47 -1.56 -4.51
CA LEU A 106 -14.86 -1.49 -4.97
C LEU A 106 -15.84 -2.29 -4.10
N HIS A 107 -15.47 -3.52 -3.72
CA HIS A 107 -16.34 -4.40 -2.93
C HIS A 107 -16.54 -3.95 -1.48
N SER A 108 -15.81 -2.95 -1.03
CA SER A 108 -15.95 -2.38 0.31
C SER A 108 -16.78 -1.11 0.35
N MET A 109 -17.13 -0.53 -0.81
CA MET A 109 -17.97 0.65 -0.88
C MET A 109 -19.33 0.41 -0.21
N PRO A 110 -19.87 1.42 0.51
CA PRO A 110 -21.23 1.33 1.05
C PRO A 110 -22.23 1.14 -0.10
N VAL A 111 -23.27 0.33 0.13
CA VAL A 111 -24.37 0.16 -0.85
C VAL A 111 -25.10 1.48 -1.08
N GLN A 112 -25.27 2.26 -0.02
CA GLN A 112 -25.85 3.58 -0.09
C GLN A 112 -24.82 4.59 0.45
N TYR A 113 -24.38 5.50 -0.40
CA TYR A 113 -23.38 6.51 -0.07
C TYR A 113 -23.82 7.94 -0.34
N ALA A 114 -25.13 8.11 -0.57
CA ALA A 114 -25.78 9.40 -0.64
C ALA A 114 -27.28 9.26 -0.28
N GLY A 115 -27.90 10.35 0.06
CA GLY A 115 -29.32 10.41 0.38
C GLY A 115 -29.82 11.85 0.48
N ASN A 116 -30.91 12.05 1.24
CA ASN A 116 -31.48 13.38 1.41
C ASN A 116 -30.51 14.28 2.20
N GLY A 117 -29.87 15.21 1.51
CA GLY A 117 -29.02 16.21 2.12
C GLY A 117 -27.63 15.70 2.58
N TRP A 118 -27.20 14.50 2.19
CA TRP A 118 -25.88 13.98 2.56
C TRP A 118 -25.23 13.16 1.45
N LEU A 119 -23.89 13.22 1.39
CA LEU A 119 -23.01 12.45 0.49
C LEU A 119 -21.81 11.94 1.28
N LEU A 120 -21.31 10.76 0.97
CA LEU A 120 -20.03 10.24 1.47
C LEU A 120 -18.94 10.48 0.43
N VAL A 121 -17.77 10.94 0.89
CA VAL A 121 -16.58 11.16 0.05
C VAL A 121 -15.33 10.64 0.75
N GLY A 122 -14.24 10.47 0.02
CA GLY A 122 -12.96 10.05 0.56
C GLY A 122 -13.04 8.71 1.30
N ASP A 123 -12.43 8.62 2.47
CA ASP A 123 -12.38 7.38 3.27
C ASP A 123 -13.77 6.95 3.77
N ALA A 124 -14.71 7.87 3.97
CA ALA A 124 -16.09 7.55 4.30
C ALA A 124 -16.80 6.82 3.14
N LEU A 125 -16.49 7.19 1.87
CA LEU A 125 -16.93 6.49 0.67
C LEU A 125 -16.16 5.18 0.44
N ARG A 126 -15.06 4.96 1.16
CA ARG A 126 -14.08 3.87 0.94
C ARG A 126 -13.42 3.95 -0.43
N SER A 127 -13.09 5.17 -0.85
CA SER A 127 -12.45 5.44 -2.15
C SER A 127 -10.98 5.07 -2.22
N CYS A 128 -10.37 4.66 -1.12
CA CYS A 128 -8.97 4.25 -1.08
C CYS A 128 -8.74 2.94 -1.85
N VAL A 129 -7.77 2.93 -2.75
CA VAL A 129 -7.45 1.80 -3.62
C VAL A 129 -6.02 1.33 -3.38
N ASN A 130 -5.87 0.05 -3.05
CA ASN A 130 -4.58 -0.62 -3.05
C ASN A 130 -4.35 -1.24 -4.43
N THR A 131 -3.33 -0.77 -5.15
CA THR A 131 -2.99 -1.23 -6.51
C THR A 131 -2.05 -2.45 -6.51
N GLY A 132 -1.64 -2.92 -5.33
CA GLY A 132 -0.62 -3.95 -5.17
C GLY A 132 0.81 -3.41 -5.11
N ILE A 133 1.04 -2.22 -5.65
CA ILE A 133 2.34 -1.52 -5.64
C ILE A 133 2.28 -0.31 -4.71
N SER A 134 1.16 0.41 -4.73
CA SER A 134 0.93 1.60 -3.90
C SER A 134 -0.51 1.68 -3.43
N VAL A 135 -0.73 2.49 -2.40
CA VAL A 135 -2.08 2.82 -1.91
C VAL A 135 -2.43 4.23 -2.38
N ARG A 136 -3.50 4.33 -3.16
CA ARG A 136 -4.04 5.59 -3.69
C ARG A 136 -5.25 6.02 -2.86
N GLY A 137 -5.07 7.02 -2.02
CA GLY A 137 -6.12 7.54 -1.15
C GLY A 137 -6.45 9.00 -1.47
N MET A 138 -5.46 9.90 -1.46
CA MET A 138 -5.66 11.34 -1.60
C MET A 138 -6.23 11.74 -2.95
N ASP A 139 -5.67 11.25 -4.04
CA ASP A 139 -6.12 11.51 -5.40
C ASP A 139 -7.51 10.93 -5.66
N MET A 140 -7.81 9.77 -5.11
CA MET A 140 -9.13 9.16 -5.20
C MET A 140 -10.17 9.91 -4.37
N ALA A 141 -9.78 10.43 -3.20
CA ALA A 141 -10.62 11.31 -2.39
C ALA A 141 -10.95 12.62 -3.12
N LEU A 142 -9.96 13.25 -3.78
CA LEU A 142 -10.16 14.45 -4.59
C LEU A 142 -11.11 14.19 -5.77
N THR A 143 -10.94 13.07 -6.47
CA THR A 143 -11.82 12.69 -7.58
C THR A 143 -13.25 12.45 -7.09
N GLY A 144 -13.43 11.77 -5.96
CA GLY A 144 -14.74 11.58 -5.34
C GLY A 144 -15.38 12.89 -4.89
N ALA A 145 -14.59 13.81 -4.33
CA ALA A 145 -15.04 15.15 -3.95
C ALA A 145 -15.47 15.98 -5.17
N GLN A 146 -14.78 15.85 -6.30
CA GLN A 146 -15.20 16.51 -7.55
C GLN A 146 -16.57 16.00 -8.02
N ALA A 147 -16.81 14.70 -8.01
CA ALA A 147 -18.10 14.11 -8.36
C ALA A 147 -19.22 14.58 -7.39
N ALA A 148 -18.92 14.69 -6.10
CA ALA A 148 -19.83 15.21 -5.09
C ALA A 148 -20.17 16.69 -5.34
N ALA A 149 -19.18 17.52 -5.62
CA ALA A 149 -19.37 18.95 -5.93
C ALA A 149 -20.25 19.15 -7.18
N GLN A 150 -19.99 18.39 -8.25
CA GLN A 150 -20.83 18.42 -9.45
C GLN A 150 -22.28 18.03 -9.16
N THR A 151 -22.48 17.02 -8.32
CA THR A 151 -23.81 16.59 -7.87
C THR A 151 -24.55 17.70 -7.14
N LEU A 152 -23.89 18.35 -6.17
CA LEU A 152 -24.48 19.42 -5.39
C LEU A 152 -24.82 20.65 -6.25
N ILE A 153 -23.92 21.06 -7.15
CA ILE A 153 -24.15 22.17 -8.08
C ILE A 153 -25.38 21.89 -8.94
N SER A 154 -25.46 20.69 -9.54
CA SER A 154 -26.60 20.30 -10.38
C SER A 154 -27.91 20.24 -9.58
N ALA A 155 -27.89 19.67 -8.39
CA ALA A 155 -29.07 19.60 -7.52
C ALA A 155 -29.58 21.00 -7.10
N CYS A 156 -28.68 21.93 -6.80
CA CYS A 156 -29.03 23.32 -6.48
C CYS A 156 -29.62 24.04 -7.69
N GLN A 157 -29.09 23.82 -8.89
CA GLN A 157 -29.62 24.48 -10.12
C GLN A 157 -31.00 23.99 -10.49
N HIS A 158 -31.28 22.70 -10.31
CA HIS A 158 -32.57 22.13 -10.70
C HIS A 158 -33.59 22.11 -9.57
N ARG A 159 -33.30 22.66 -8.39
CA ARG A 159 -34.15 22.67 -7.20
C ARG A 159 -34.67 21.28 -6.78
N GLU A 160 -33.86 20.23 -7.02
CA GLU A 160 -34.16 18.82 -6.68
C GLU A 160 -33.25 18.29 -5.57
N PRO A 161 -33.30 18.78 -4.31
CA PRO A 161 -32.36 18.36 -3.29
C PRO A 161 -32.76 17.07 -2.57
N GLN A 162 -33.87 16.41 -2.93
CA GLN A 162 -34.44 15.38 -2.05
C GLN A 162 -33.75 14.01 -2.11
N ASN A 163 -33.27 13.56 -3.25
CA ASN A 163 -32.49 12.30 -3.33
C ASN A 163 -31.27 12.46 -4.20
N LEU A 164 -30.14 12.72 -3.56
CA LEU A 164 -28.88 12.94 -4.28
C LEU A 164 -28.25 11.63 -4.81
N PHE A 165 -28.73 10.46 -4.36
CA PHE A 165 -28.06 9.19 -4.67
C PHE A 165 -28.00 8.89 -6.18
N PRO A 166 -29.07 8.95 -6.98
CA PRO A 166 -29.01 8.60 -8.40
C PRO A 166 -28.03 9.50 -9.17
N LEU A 167 -28.06 10.81 -8.89
CA LEU A 167 -27.19 11.78 -9.55
C LEU A 167 -25.74 11.61 -9.11
N TYR A 168 -25.49 11.41 -7.81
CA TYR A 168 -24.15 11.18 -7.29
C TYR A 168 -23.57 9.87 -7.78
N HIS A 169 -24.36 8.80 -7.79
CA HIS A 169 -23.95 7.51 -8.32
C HIS A 169 -23.52 7.63 -9.79
N HIS A 170 -24.33 8.29 -10.62
CA HIS A 170 -23.99 8.55 -12.02
C HIS A 170 -22.68 9.34 -12.17
N ASN A 171 -22.46 10.39 -11.38
CA ASN A 171 -21.23 11.20 -11.43
C ASN A 171 -20.01 10.41 -10.95
N VAL A 172 -20.15 9.55 -9.93
CA VAL A 172 -19.10 8.67 -9.45
C VAL A 172 -18.73 7.64 -10.53
N GLU A 173 -19.70 6.97 -11.16
CA GLU A 173 -19.47 5.97 -12.22
C GLU A 173 -18.75 6.56 -13.44
N ARG A 174 -18.90 7.83 -13.71
CA ARG A 174 -18.22 8.52 -14.83
C ARG A 174 -16.88 9.14 -14.42
N SER A 175 -16.46 8.98 -13.19
CA SER A 175 -15.22 9.53 -12.67
C SER A 175 -14.04 8.56 -12.79
N LEU A 176 -12.82 9.10 -12.78
CA LEU A 176 -11.59 8.30 -12.69
C LEU A 176 -11.60 7.38 -11.44
N LEU A 177 -12.28 7.78 -10.35
CA LEU A 177 -12.41 6.97 -9.16
C LEU A 177 -13.03 5.60 -9.49
N TRP A 178 -14.12 5.59 -10.25
CA TRP A 178 -14.82 4.35 -10.61
C TRP A 178 -13.97 3.45 -11.50
N ASP A 179 -13.35 4.03 -12.52
CA ASP A 179 -12.45 3.30 -13.44
C ASP A 179 -11.31 2.61 -12.68
N VAL A 180 -10.71 3.32 -11.73
CA VAL A 180 -9.62 2.78 -10.91
C VAL A 180 -10.13 1.71 -9.96
N LEU A 181 -11.27 1.94 -9.28
CA LEU A 181 -11.89 0.95 -8.40
C LEU A 181 -12.24 -0.35 -9.14
N GLN A 182 -12.81 -0.26 -10.33
CA GLN A 182 -13.12 -1.42 -11.17
C GLN A 182 -11.86 -2.16 -11.62
N ARG A 183 -10.85 -1.42 -12.07
CA ARG A 183 -9.60 -2.03 -12.55
C ARG A 183 -8.89 -2.84 -11.48
N TYR A 184 -8.86 -2.33 -10.25
CA TYR A 184 -8.14 -2.95 -9.12
C TYR A 184 -9.04 -3.72 -8.14
N GLN A 185 -10.30 -3.99 -8.49
CA GLN A 185 -11.28 -4.61 -7.59
C GLN A 185 -10.86 -5.97 -7.01
N HIS A 186 -9.99 -6.71 -7.71
CA HIS A 186 -9.52 -8.03 -7.30
C HIS A 186 -8.19 -8.01 -6.53
N VAL A 187 -7.47 -6.89 -6.56
CA VAL A 187 -6.16 -6.76 -5.90
C VAL A 187 -6.22 -7.01 -4.39
N PRO A 188 -7.22 -6.51 -3.64
CA PRO A 188 -7.31 -6.79 -2.21
C PRO A 188 -7.35 -8.29 -1.89
N ALA A 189 -8.06 -9.09 -2.68
CA ALA A 189 -8.11 -10.55 -2.51
C ALA A 189 -6.77 -11.23 -2.86
N LEU A 190 -6.07 -10.70 -3.87
CA LEU A 190 -4.75 -11.17 -4.26
C LEU A 190 -3.72 -10.92 -3.13
N LEU A 191 -3.72 -9.71 -2.55
CA LEU A 191 -2.80 -9.31 -1.51
C LEU A 191 -3.01 -10.03 -0.17
N GLN A 192 -4.13 -10.69 0.04
CA GLN A 192 -4.34 -11.52 1.26
C GLN A 192 -3.62 -12.87 1.19
N ARG A 193 -2.97 -13.22 0.08
CA ARG A 193 -2.28 -14.51 -0.06
C ARG A 193 -0.94 -14.52 0.64
N PRO A 194 -0.68 -15.50 1.51
CA PRO A 194 0.58 -15.60 2.26
C PRO A 194 1.82 -15.74 1.35
N GLY A 195 1.66 -16.30 0.15
CA GLY A 195 2.76 -16.50 -0.81
C GLY A 195 3.52 -15.22 -1.12
N TRP A 196 2.83 -14.09 -1.25
CA TRP A 196 3.43 -12.78 -1.53
C TRP A 196 4.37 -12.27 -0.42
N TYR A 197 4.14 -12.70 0.81
CA TYR A 197 4.89 -12.24 1.98
C TYR A 197 5.88 -13.27 2.51
N ARG A 198 5.77 -14.53 2.10
CA ARG A 198 6.64 -15.63 2.54
C ARG A 198 7.45 -16.22 1.40
N THR A 199 6.76 -16.82 0.43
CA THR A 199 7.39 -17.66 -0.59
C THR A 199 8.15 -16.82 -1.60
N TRP A 200 7.53 -15.76 -2.13
CA TRP A 200 8.17 -14.90 -3.12
C TRP A 200 9.39 -14.14 -2.57
N PRO A 201 9.32 -13.49 -1.38
CA PRO A 201 10.50 -12.85 -0.80
C PRO A 201 11.63 -13.84 -0.49
N ALA A 202 11.31 -15.03 0.04
CA ALA A 202 12.31 -16.06 0.32
C ALA A 202 12.98 -16.57 -0.97
N LEU A 203 12.19 -16.82 -2.02
CA LEU A 203 12.70 -17.21 -3.34
C LEU A 203 13.67 -16.15 -3.90
N MET A 204 13.26 -14.87 -3.87
CA MET A 204 14.09 -13.76 -4.35
C MET A 204 15.37 -13.61 -3.53
N GLN A 205 15.29 -13.77 -2.22
CA GLN A 205 16.43 -13.72 -1.33
C GLN A 205 17.42 -14.85 -1.63
N ASP A 206 16.94 -16.08 -1.80
CA ASP A 206 17.82 -17.24 -2.08
C ASP A 206 18.48 -17.10 -3.46
N ILE A 207 17.74 -16.69 -4.48
CA ILE A 207 18.30 -16.42 -5.82
C ILE A 207 19.36 -15.30 -5.75
N SER A 208 19.05 -14.20 -5.08
CA SER A 208 19.97 -13.06 -4.95
C SER A 208 21.24 -13.47 -4.20
N ARG A 209 21.10 -14.24 -3.11
CA ARG A 209 22.25 -14.73 -2.34
C ARG A 209 23.17 -15.55 -3.23
N ASP A 210 22.66 -16.56 -3.91
CA ASP A 210 23.48 -17.44 -4.73
C ASP A 210 24.07 -16.73 -5.97
N LEU A 211 23.44 -15.63 -6.41
CA LEU A 211 23.93 -14.83 -7.52
C LEU A 211 25.11 -13.92 -7.13
N TRP A 212 25.05 -13.35 -5.91
CA TRP A 212 26.00 -12.34 -5.43
C TRP A 212 27.04 -12.90 -4.46
N ASP A 213 26.77 -14.04 -3.82
CA ASP A 213 27.74 -14.72 -2.94
C ASP A 213 28.73 -15.51 -3.82
N GLN A 214 29.67 -14.79 -4.37
CA GLN A 214 30.74 -15.33 -5.22
C GLN A 214 31.87 -15.89 -4.34
N GLY A 215 31.62 -17.08 -3.78
CA GLY A 215 32.70 -17.87 -3.17
C GLY A 215 33.66 -18.43 -4.23
N ASP A 216 34.51 -19.39 -3.85
CA ASP A 216 35.50 -20.02 -4.74
C ASP A 216 34.90 -20.87 -5.88
N LYS A 217 33.60 -20.96 -5.98
CA LYS A 217 32.89 -21.75 -7.00
C LYS A 217 32.23 -20.82 -8.04
N PRO A 218 32.33 -21.20 -9.34
CA PRO A 218 31.64 -20.43 -10.38
C PRO A 218 30.13 -20.43 -10.16
N VAL A 219 29.51 -19.28 -10.35
CA VAL A 219 28.05 -19.14 -10.27
C VAL A 219 27.40 -19.99 -11.35
N PRO A 220 26.44 -20.85 -11.02
CA PRO A 220 25.76 -21.67 -12.02
C PRO A 220 24.96 -20.78 -13.00
N PRO A 221 24.71 -21.26 -14.23
CA PRO A 221 23.90 -20.51 -15.19
C PRO A 221 22.54 -20.13 -14.58
N LEU A 222 22.08 -18.89 -14.81
CA LEU A 222 20.84 -18.33 -14.27
C LEU A 222 19.63 -19.29 -14.39
N ARG A 223 19.54 -20.00 -15.53
CA ARG A 223 18.48 -20.98 -15.76
C ARG A 223 18.51 -22.12 -14.73
N GLN A 224 19.72 -22.64 -14.39
CA GLN A 224 19.84 -23.72 -13.41
C GLN A 224 19.54 -23.23 -12.01
N LEU A 225 20.04 -22.05 -11.66
CA LEU A 225 19.77 -21.37 -10.39
C LEU A 225 18.27 -21.17 -10.18
N PHE A 226 17.60 -20.59 -11.17
CA PHE A 226 16.16 -20.35 -11.14
C PHE A 226 15.35 -21.65 -10.95
N TRP A 227 15.65 -22.70 -11.74
CA TRP A 227 14.96 -23.96 -11.64
C TRP A 227 15.20 -24.69 -10.31
N HIS A 228 16.41 -24.58 -9.76
CA HIS A 228 16.74 -25.15 -8.45
C HIS A 228 15.86 -24.53 -7.35
N HIS A 229 15.82 -23.20 -7.28
CA HIS A 229 15.05 -22.50 -6.25
C HIS A 229 13.54 -22.62 -6.46
N LEU A 230 13.04 -22.57 -7.69
CA LEU A 230 11.61 -22.79 -7.96
C LEU A 230 11.14 -24.17 -7.47
N ARG A 231 11.95 -25.23 -7.69
CA ARG A 231 11.62 -26.57 -7.18
C ARG A 231 11.64 -26.62 -5.67
N ARG A 232 12.61 -25.98 -5.03
CA ARG A 232 12.77 -25.94 -3.58
C ARG A 232 11.61 -25.21 -2.89
N HIS A 233 11.15 -24.11 -3.44
CA HIS A 233 10.06 -23.29 -2.88
C HIS A 233 8.65 -23.74 -3.29
N GLY A 234 8.53 -24.82 -4.09
CA GLY A 234 7.26 -25.39 -4.48
C GLY A 234 6.69 -24.82 -5.78
N LEU A 235 7.19 -25.35 -6.90
CA LEU A 235 6.85 -24.92 -8.26
C LEU A 235 5.33 -24.76 -8.50
N TRP A 236 4.53 -25.70 -8.00
CA TRP A 236 3.08 -25.68 -8.21
C TRP A 236 2.37 -24.58 -7.42
N HIS A 237 2.85 -24.24 -6.23
CA HIS A 237 2.33 -23.10 -5.47
C HIS A 237 2.64 -21.77 -6.16
N LEU A 238 3.89 -21.60 -6.59
CA LEU A 238 4.33 -20.40 -7.32
C LEU A 238 3.59 -20.26 -8.66
N ALA A 239 3.47 -21.32 -9.43
CA ALA A 239 2.71 -21.32 -10.68
C ALA A 239 1.23 -20.99 -10.45
N GLY A 240 0.63 -21.55 -9.40
CA GLY A 240 -0.74 -21.24 -9.01
C GLY A 240 -0.93 -19.77 -8.61
N ASP A 241 0.03 -19.16 -7.93
CA ASP A 241 -0.01 -17.73 -7.60
C ASP A 241 0.11 -16.85 -8.85
N VAL A 242 1.03 -17.18 -9.78
CA VAL A 242 1.19 -16.46 -11.05
C VAL A 242 -0.07 -16.55 -11.91
N ILE A 243 -0.59 -17.77 -12.16
CA ILE A 243 -1.77 -17.97 -13.00
C ILE A 243 -2.98 -17.20 -12.45
N ARG A 244 -3.16 -17.24 -11.12
CA ARG A 244 -4.26 -16.50 -10.49
C ARG A 244 -4.05 -14.99 -10.53
N SER A 245 -2.79 -14.52 -10.40
CA SER A 245 -2.46 -13.09 -10.52
C SER A 245 -2.76 -12.56 -11.92
N LEU A 246 -2.39 -13.32 -12.96
CA LEU A 246 -2.68 -12.98 -14.35
C LEU A 246 -4.20 -12.95 -14.67
N ARG A 247 -5.01 -13.64 -13.87
CA ARG A 247 -6.48 -13.61 -14.01
C ARG A 247 -7.11 -12.38 -13.36
N TYR A 248 -6.39 -11.71 -12.47
CA TYR A 248 -6.88 -10.58 -11.67
C TYR A 248 -6.22 -9.24 -12.03
N LEU A 249 -5.22 -9.25 -12.88
CA LEU A 249 -4.58 -8.08 -13.51
C LEU A 249 -5.11 -7.88 -14.94
#